data_256488ba549df190dd80cd2e182f7990
#
_entry.id   256488ba549df190dd80cd2e182f7990
#
_cell.length_a   1.000
_cell.length_b   1.000
_cell.length_c   1.000
_cell.angle_alpha   90.00
_cell.angle_beta   90.00
_cell.angle_gamma   90.00
#
_symmetry.space_group_name_H-M   'P 1'
#
loop_
_entity.id
_entity.type
_entity.pdbx_description
1 polymer ?
#
loop_
_entity_poly.entity_id
_entity_poly.type
_entity_poly.pdbx_seq_one_letter_code
_entity_poly.pdbx_strand_id
1 'polypeptide(L)'
;GYSDNSNGIKAFDIAYNDIENAFKYYLKYFNNGNRIVLAAHSQGTHHLQKLFKEYLLKNDSILKRIELSYLVGDRAIKAFTVEDYPLCENPTDLHCFLSWNSYKNGFSPYNLRNTNIPVTNPITWINNGDASWYNSHGGILFSNYKFIKKGNQLNYPKMVSAITHSGFLWVS
;
A
#
# COMPACT_ATOMS: atom_id res chain seq x y z
N GLY A 1 4.25 17.89 4.28
CA GLY A 1 2.86 18.17 4.10
C GLY A 1 2.53 18.45 2.65
N TYR A 2 1.39 18.00 2.23
CA TYR A 2 0.80 18.36 0.94
C TYR A 2 0.50 19.86 0.99
N SER A 3 1.25 20.67 0.28
CA SER A 3 0.89 22.07 0.09
C SER A 3 0.33 22.24 -1.32
N ASP A 4 -0.91 22.71 -1.41
CA ASP A 4 -1.58 23.00 -2.69
C ASP A 4 -1.02 24.26 -3.37
N ASN A 5 0.09 24.79 -2.85
CA ASN A 5 0.77 25.92 -3.48
C ASN A 5 1.68 25.44 -4.64
N SER A 6 1.96 26.34 -5.55
CA SER A 6 2.74 26.06 -6.76
C SER A 6 4.13 25.46 -6.48
N ASN A 7 4.76 25.79 -5.36
CA ASN A 7 6.07 25.26 -4.97
C ASN A 7 5.95 23.80 -4.47
N GLY A 8 4.89 23.48 -3.74
CA GLY A 8 4.60 22.12 -3.31
C GLY A 8 4.35 21.19 -4.49
N ILE A 9 3.55 21.61 -5.46
CA ILE A 9 3.30 20.84 -6.69
C ILE A 9 4.60 20.59 -7.46
N LYS A 10 5.42 21.62 -7.67
CA LYS A 10 6.72 21.48 -8.33
C LYS A 10 7.66 20.51 -7.59
N ALA A 11 7.70 20.57 -6.26
CA ALA A 11 8.51 19.65 -5.45
C ALA A 11 8.06 18.20 -5.62
N PHE A 12 6.74 17.96 -5.66
CA PHE A 12 6.18 16.64 -5.92
C PHE A 12 6.52 16.12 -7.33
N ASP A 13 6.47 16.98 -8.34
CA ASP A 13 6.82 16.59 -9.72
C ASP A 13 8.30 16.24 -9.85
N ILE A 14 9.19 17.00 -9.20
CA ILE A 14 10.63 16.69 -9.16
C ILE A 14 10.84 15.31 -8.48
N ALA A 15 10.26 15.11 -7.30
CA ALA A 15 10.39 13.83 -6.57
C ALA A 15 9.82 12.66 -7.37
N TYR A 16 8.70 12.86 -8.07
CA TYR A 16 8.15 11.82 -8.95
C TYR A 16 9.09 11.46 -10.10
N ASN A 17 9.68 12.47 -10.76
CA ASN A 17 10.61 12.23 -11.85
C ASN A 17 11.84 11.42 -11.39
N ASP A 18 12.34 11.70 -10.20
CA ASP A 18 13.46 10.95 -9.61
C ASP A 18 13.06 9.48 -9.35
N ILE A 19 11.86 9.24 -8.83
CA ILE A 19 11.34 7.89 -8.59
C ILE A 19 11.16 7.13 -9.92
N GLU A 20 10.56 7.75 -10.92
CA GLU A 20 10.37 7.13 -12.22
C GLU A 20 11.71 6.79 -12.89
N ASN A 21 12.68 7.69 -12.85
CA ASN A 21 14.02 7.47 -13.37
C ASN A 21 14.74 6.36 -12.61
N ALA A 22 14.66 6.34 -11.29
CA ALA A 22 15.24 5.28 -10.46
C ALA A 22 14.61 3.92 -10.77
N PHE A 23 13.30 3.86 -10.95
CA PHE A 23 12.61 2.63 -11.32
C PHE A 23 13.02 2.13 -12.70
N LYS A 24 13.10 3.01 -13.70
CA LYS A 24 13.61 2.66 -15.05
C LYS A 24 15.05 2.17 -15.01
N TYR A 25 15.89 2.80 -14.19
CA TYR A 25 17.28 2.39 -13.99
C TYR A 25 17.35 1.00 -13.35
N TYR A 26 16.55 0.74 -12.31
CA TYR A 26 16.42 -0.58 -11.70
C TYR A 26 16.00 -1.65 -12.72
N LEU A 27 14.99 -1.38 -13.54
CA LEU A 27 14.53 -2.32 -14.57
C LEU A 27 15.64 -2.65 -15.57
N LYS A 28 16.42 -1.66 -15.96
CA LYS A 28 17.48 -1.79 -16.98
C LYS A 28 18.70 -2.55 -16.47
N TYR A 29 19.12 -2.30 -15.24
CA TYR A 29 20.44 -2.75 -14.77
C TYR A 29 20.40 -3.81 -13.67
N PHE A 30 19.29 -3.96 -12.96
CA PHE A 30 19.25 -4.82 -11.77
C PHE A 30 18.14 -5.86 -11.80
N ASN A 31 17.03 -5.59 -12.43
CA ASN A 31 15.88 -6.49 -12.33
C ASN A 31 16.05 -7.81 -13.12
N ASN A 32 16.79 -7.80 -14.23
CA ASN A 32 17.06 -8.98 -15.06
C ASN A 32 15.80 -9.78 -15.47
N GLY A 33 14.67 -9.08 -15.70
CA GLY A 33 13.42 -9.75 -16.05
C GLY A 33 12.66 -10.40 -14.89
N ASN A 34 13.14 -10.27 -13.66
CA ASN A 34 12.50 -10.87 -12.48
C ASN A 34 11.14 -10.24 -12.18
N ARG A 35 10.34 -10.98 -11.44
CA ARG A 35 9.06 -10.55 -10.87
C ARG A 35 9.28 -9.44 -9.84
N ILE A 36 8.29 -8.55 -9.68
CA ILE A 36 8.41 -7.34 -8.88
C ILE A 36 7.26 -7.29 -7.88
N VAL A 37 7.58 -7.01 -6.63
CA VAL A 37 6.63 -6.57 -5.61
C VAL A 37 6.91 -5.10 -5.34
N LEU A 38 5.88 -4.26 -5.44
CA LEU A 38 5.96 -2.84 -5.13
C LEU A 38 5.41 -2.59 -3.73
N ALA A 39 6.09 -1.77 -2.95
CA ALA A 39 5.61 -1.39 -1.63
C ALA A 39 5.87 0.09 -1.37
N ALA A 40 4.85 0.80 -0.94
CA ALA A 40 4.92 2.21 -0.65
C ALA A 40 4.07 2.59 0.56
N HIS A 41 4.49 3.66 1.25
CA HIS A 41 3.77 4.21 2.39
C HIS A 41 3.67 5.73 2.30
N SER A 42 2.51 6.29 2.67
CA SER A 42 2.26 7.73 2.78
C SER A 42 2.58 8.45 1.45
N GLN A 43 3.48 9.43 1.45
CA GLN A 43 3.92 10.15 0.26
C GLN A 43 4.44 9.21 -0.84
N GLY A 44 5.13 8.12 -0.45
CA GLY A 44 5.58 7.09 -1.40
C GLY A 44 4.43 6.43 -2.13
N THR A 45 3.31 6.18 -1.46
CA THR A 45 2.09 5.65 -2.09
C THR A 45 1.51 6.62 -3.12
N HIS A 46 1.54 7.91 -2.84
CA HIS A 46 1.13 8.93 -3.81
C HIS A 46 1.97 8.88 -5.09
N HIS A 47 3.29 8.81 -4.95
CA HIS A 47 4.18 8.68 -6.10
C HIS A 47 4.03 7.34 -6.85
N LEU A 48 3.81 6.24 -6.11
CA LEU A 48 3.60 4.94 -6.73
C LEU A 48 2.30 4.90 -7.53
N GLN A 49 1.22 5.52 -7.07
CA GLN A 49 -0.01 5.68 -7.85
C GLN A 49 0.24 6.46 -9.14
N LYS A 50 1.03 7.53 -9.08
CA LYS A 50 1.42 8.30 -10.27
C LYS A 50 2.26 7.44 -11.22
N LEU A 51 3.17 6.63 -10.71
CA LEU A 51 3.97 5.68 -11.49
C LEU A 51 3.09 4.64 -12.20
N PHE A 52 2.07 4.11 -11.53
CA PHE A 52 1.09 3.24 -12.17
C PHE A 52 0.44 3.93 -13.36
N LYS A 53 -0.13 5.10 -13.15
CA LYS A 53 -0.88 5.84 -14.15
C LYS A 53 -0.02 6.31 -15.33
N GLU A 54 1.16 6.83 -15.04
CA GLU A 54 2.00 7.47 -16.06
C GLU A 54 2.90 6.48 -16.80
N TYR A 55 3.26 5.36 -16.17
CA TYR A 55 4.26 4.45 -16.70
C TYR A 55 3.81 2.98 -16.74
N LEU A 56 3.39 2.39 -15.62
CA LEU A 56 3.16 0.94 -15.56
C LEU A 56 1.97 0.49 -16.41
N LEU A 57 0.83 1.16 -16.31
CA LEU A 57 -0.38 0.83 -17.11
C LEU A 57 -0.21 1.05 -18.62
N LYS A 58 0.82 1.79 -19.03
CA LYS A 58 1.18 2.01 -20.42
C LYS A 58 2.21 1.00 -20.95
N ASN A 59 2.71 0.11 -20.08
CA ASN A 59 3.78 -0.83 -20.40
C ASN A 59 3.42 -2.26 -19.97
N ASP A 60 2.60 -2.94 -20.75
CA ASP A 60 2.09 -4.29 -20.47
C ASP A 60 3.18 -5.30 -20.09
N SER A 61 4.33 -5.24 -20.76
CA SER A 61 5.45 -6.16 -20.50
C SER A 61 6.04 -5.99 -19.10
N ILE A 62 5.96 -4.79 -18.56
CA ILE A 62 6.42 -4.48 -17.19
C ILE A 62 5.29 -4.77 -16.20
N LEU A 63 4.06 -4.35 -16.53
CA LEU A 63 2.88 -4.57 -15.68
C LEU A 63 2.68 -6.05 -15.35
N LYS A 64 2.83 -6.94 -16.35
CA LYS A 64 2.75 -8.41 -16.16
C LYS A 64 3.82 -8.99 -15.23
N ARG A 65 4.84 -8.23 -14.89
CA ARG A 65 5.89 -8.61 -13.93
C ARG A 65 5.63 -8.08 -12.53
N ILE A 66 4.68 -7.14 -12.38
CA ILE A 66 4.25 -6.66 -11.06
C ILE A 66 3.29 -7.70 -10.48
N GLU A 67 3.75 -8.46 -9.51
CA GLU A 67 2.92 -9.49 -8.88
C GLU A 67 2.01 -8.95 -7.80
N LEU A 68 2.51 -8.00 -7.02
CA LEU A 68 1.77 -7.46 -5.89
C LEU A 68 2.19 -6.02 -5.62
N SER A 69 1.24 -5.18 -5.20
CA SER A 69 1.53 -3.81 -4.81
C SER A 69 0.89 -3.44 -3.49
N TYR A 70 1.69 -2.94 -2.55
CA TYR A 70 1.23 -2.39 -1.28
C TYR A 70 1.13 -0.87 -1.37
N LEU A 71 -0.08 -0.34 -1.33
CA LEU A 71 -0.40 1.10 -1.42
C LEU A 71 -0.94 1.58 -0.07
N VAL A 72 -0.06 1.81 0.88
CA VAL A 72 -0.44 2.01 2.28
C VAL A 72 -0.34 3.47 2.70
N GLY A 73 -1.29 3.93 3.51
CA GLY A 73 -1.20 5.20 4.22
C GLY A 73 -1.46 6.45 3.37
N ASP A 74 -2.04 6.33 2.18
CA ASP A 74 -2.45 7.47 1.36
C ASP A 74 -3.98 7.57 1.25
N ARG A 75 -4.47 8.81 1.30
CA ARG A 75 -5.89 9.14 1.20
C ARG A 75 -6.39 9.20 -0.24
N ALA A 76 -5.50 9.25 -1.19
CA ALA A 76 -5.81 9.62 -2.57
C ALA A 76 -5.79 8.44 -3.53
N ILE A 77 -6.19 7.23 -3.10
CA ILE A 77 -6.38 6.11 -4.02
C ILE A 77 -7.61 6.37 -4.93
N LYS A 78 -7.64 7.57 -5.50
CA LYS A 78 -8.61 7.95 -6.54
C LYS A 78 -7.97 7.94 -7.93
N ALA A 79 -6.64 7.79 -8.00
CA ALA A 79 -5.91 8.07 -9.23
C ALA A 79 -5.80 6.85 -10.14
N PHE A 80 -6.07 5.65 -9.64
CA PHE A 80 -6.16 4.50 -10.49
C PHE A 80 -7.37 3.64 -10.15
N THR A 81 -8.03 3.18 -11.16
CA THR A 81 -9.29 2.47 -11.01
C THR A 81 -9.02 0.99 -10.71
N VAL A 82 -9.90 0.39 -9.94
CA VAL A 82 -9.90 -1.06 -9.69
C VAL A 82 -9.98 -1.86 -11.00
N GLU A 83 -10.51 -1.25 -12.06
CA GLU A 83 -10.61 -1.83 -13.39
C GLU A 83 -9.23 -1.96 -14.08
N ASP A 84 -8.34 -0.97 -13.87
CA ASP A 84 -7.02 -0.96 -14.50
C ASP A 84 -6.04 -1.95 -13.85
N TYR A 85 -6.13 -2.09 -12.51
CA TYR A 85 -5.31 -2.98 -11.71
C TYR A 85 -6.09 -3.35 -10.45
N PRO A 86 -6.57 -4.60 -10.28
CA PRO A 86 -7.58 -4.93 -9.28
C PRO A 86 -7.07 -4.92 -7.84
N LEU A 87 -7.98 -4.72 -6.90
CA LEU A 87 -7.73 -4.98 -5.49
C LEU A 87 -7.63 -6.50 -5.26
N CYS A 88 -6.66 -6.93 -4.44
CA CYS A 88 -6.56 -8.34 -4.07
C CYS A 88 -7.74 -8.75 -3.19
N GLU A 89 -8.28 -9.93 -3.40
CA GLU A 89 -9.40 -10.49 -2.63
C GLU A 89 -8.97 -11.65 -1.72
N ASN A 90 -7.82 -12.28 -2.05
CA ASN A 90 -7.28 -13.43 -1.32
C ASN A 90 -5.77 -13.32 -1.13
N PRO A 91 -5.19 -14.00 -0.12
CA PRO A 91 -3.74 -13.99 0.13
C PRO A 91 -2.88 -14.61 -0.99
N THR A 92 -3.49 -15.33 -1.90
CA THR A 92 -2.83 -16.01 -3.03
C THR A 92 -2.98 -15.27 -4.36
N ASP A 93 -3.70 -14.15 -4.37
CA ASP A 93 -3.92 -13.38 -5.59
C ASP A 93 -2.63 -12.70 -6.03
N LEU A 94 -2.47 -12.62 -7.36
CA LEU A 94 -1.37 -11.96 -8.03
C LEU A 94 -1.90 -10.91 -8.99
N HIS A 95 -1.03 -10.01 -9.41
CA HIS A 95 -1.36 -8.90 -10.31
C HIS A 95 -2.45 -7.99 -9.76
N CYS A 96 -2.37 -7.71 -8.47
CA CYS A 96 -3.34 -6.91 -7.73
C CYS A 96 -2.65 -6.00 -6.70
N PHE A 97 -3.42 -5.14 -6.06
CA PHE A 97 -2.90 -4.28 -5.00
C PHE A 97 -3.65 -4.44 -3.69
N LEU A 98 -2.99 -4.08 -2.61
CA LEU A 98 -3.53 -3.95 -1.27
C LEU A 98 -3.47 -2.50 -0.84
N SER A 99 -4.49 -2.04 -0.16
CA SER A 99 -4.53 -0.67 0.32
C SER A 99 -5.24 -0.54 1.65
N TRP A 100 -4.68 0.27 2.54
CA TRP A 100 -5.36 0.70 3.76
C TRP A 100 -4.76 1.96 4.35
N ASN A 101 -5.60 2.69 5.12
CA ASN A 101 -5.23 3.75 6.02
C ASN A 101 -5.71 3.40 7.43
N SER A 102 -4.77 3.22 8.36
CA SER A 102 -5.09 2.79 9.72
C SER A 102 -5.43 3.96 10.62
N TYR A 103 -6.53 3.81 11.36
CA TYR A 103 -6.97 4.76 12.39
C TYR A 103 -7.39 4.00 13.65
N LYS A 104 -7.34 4.67 14.79
CA LYS A 104 -7.90 4.15 16.02
C LYS A 104 -9.39 3.85 15.84
N ASN A 105 -9.85 2.72 16.35
CA ASN A 105 -11.26 2.33 16.29
C ASN A 105 -12.18 3.46 16.76
N GLY A 106 -13.22 3.74 16.00
CA GLY A 106 -14.18 4.82 16.23
C GLY A 106 -13.71 6.22 15.80
N PHE A 107 -12.45 6.41 15.37
CA PHE A 107 -11.98 7.68 14.84
C PHE A 107 -12.22 7.74 13.34
N SER A 108 -12.92 8.79 12.88
CA SER A 108 -13.11 9.07 11.46
C SER A 108 -12.61 10.48 11.16
N PRO A 109 -11.59 10.64 10.34
CA PRO A 109 -11.14 11.95 9.89
C PRO A 109 -12.29 12.67 9.18
N TYR A 110 -12.57 13.92 9.57
CA TYR A 110 -13.71 14.68 9.08
C TYR A 110 -13.80 14.79 7.55
N ASN A 111 -12.66 14.92 6.89
CA ASN A 111 -12.54 15.09 5.45
C ASN A 111 -12.55 13.77 4.64
N LEU A 112 -12.71 12.63 5.31
CA LEU A 112 -12.69 11.31 4.66
C LEU A 112 -13.97 10.51 4.88
N ARG A 113 -15.01 11.13 5.43
CA ARG A 113 -16.30 10.45 5.64
C ARG A 113 -16.94 10.14 4.29
N ASN A 114 -17.45 8.93 4.14
CA ASN A 114 -18.14 8.43 2.94
C ASN A 114 -17.28 8.39 1.66
N THR A 115 -16.04 8.00 1.76
CA THR A 115 -15.20 7.77 0.60
C THR A 115 -15.29 6.31 0.16
N ASN A 116 -15.49 6.08 -1.15
CA ASN A 116 -15.39 4.75 -1.76
C ASN A 116 -13.91 4.38 -2.02
N ILE A 117 -13.05 4.65 -1.05
CA ILE A 117 -11.64 4.28 -1.15
C ILE A 117 -11.52 2.77 -0.93
N PRO A 118 -10.88 2.04 -1.83
CA PRO A 118 -10.64 0.62 -1.64
C PRO A 118 -9.80 0.37 -0.38
N VAL A 119 -10.27 -0.52 0.49
CA VAL A 119 -9.58 -0.88 1.73
C VAL A 119 -9.55 -2.39 1.87
N THR A 120 -8.35 -2.92 2.04
CA THR A 120 -8.12 -4.32 2.37
C THR A 120 -7.91 -4.45 3.88
N ASN A 121 -8.55 -5.41 4.52
CA ASN A 121 -8.17 -5.82 5.86
C ASN A 121 -6.90 -6.69 5.77
N PRO A 122 -5.74 -6.24 6.26
CA PRO A 122 -4.49 -6.98 6.09
C PRO A 122 -4.41 -8.27 6.94
N ILE A 123 -5.38 -8.51 7.81
CA ILE A 123 -5.46 -9.74 8.61
C ILE A 123 -6.18 -10.84 7.83
N THR A 124 -7.27 -10.51 7.15
CA THR A 124 -8.15 -11.46 6.46
C THR A 124 -8.04 -11.41 4.94
N TRP A 125 -7.49 -10.33 4.39
CA TRP A 125 -7.45 -9.99 2.96
C TRP A 125 -8.81 -9.66 2.34
N ILE A 126 -9.85 -9.61 3.15
CA ILE A 126 -11.20 -9.25 2.70
C ILE A 126 -11.32 -7.72 2.59
N ASN A 127 -12.05 -7.29 1.58
CA ASN A 127 -12.29 -5.89 1.26
C ASN A 127 -13.64 -5.44 1.82
N ASN A 128 -13.73 -4.17 2.25
CA ASN A 128 -14.97 -3.47 2.60
C ASN A 128 -15.94 -4.18 3.58
N GLY A 129 -16.02 -3.65 4.77
CA GLY A 129 -16.97 -4.10 5.79
C GLY A 129 -16.57 -5.34 6.58
N ASP A 130 -15.36 -5.87 6.33
CA ASP A 130 -14.86 -7.01 7.07
C ASP A 130 -14.30 -6.62 8.44
N ALA A 131 -14.59 -7.46 9.43
CA ALA A 131 -14.09 -7.33 10.79
C ALA A 131 -13.27 -8.55 11.18
N SER A 132 -12.02 -8.33 11.56
CA SER A 132 -11.16 -9.36 12.11
C SER A 132 -10.90 -9.10 13.60
N TRP A 133 -11.13 -10.11 14.41
CA TRP A 133 -10.92 -10.06 15.83
C TRP A 133 -9.48 -10.45 16.20
N TYR A 134 -9.05 -10.13 17.40
CA TYR A 134 -7.72 -10.45 17.93
C TYR A 134 -7.29 -11.90 17.67
N ASN A 135 -8.23 -12.84 17.71
CA ASN A 135 -7.94 -14.27 17.47
C ASN A 135 -7.42 -14.57 16.06
N SER A 136 -7.77 -13.75 15.08
CA SER A 136 -7.33 -13.89 13.69
C SER A 136 -5.96 -13.26 13.42
N HIS A 137 -5.45 -12.45 14.35
CA HIS A 137 -4.16 -11.78 14.19
C HIS A 137 -3.02 -12.75 14.51
N GLY A 138 -2.15 -12.98 13.52
CA GLY A 138 -1.04 -13.95 13.60
C GLY A 138 0.07 -13.54 14.57
N GLY A 139 0.24 -12.25 14.82
CA GLY A 139 1.20 -11.72 15.78
C GLY A 139 2.01 -10.52 15.27
N ILE A 140 2.69 -9.86 16.20
CA ILE A 140 3.62 -8.78 15.92
C ILE A 140 5.04 -9.33 16.00
N LEU A 141 5.81 -9.10 14.96
CA LEU A 141 7.23 -9.44 14.92
C LEU A 141 8.04 -8.20 15.30
N PHE A 142 8.78 -8.27 16.39
CA PHE A 142 9.74 -7.25 16.75
C PHE A 142 11.14 -7.69 16.33
N SER A 143 11.76 -6.94 15.43
CA SER A 143 13.19 -7.07 15.18
C SER A 143 13.94 -6.17 16.15
N ASN A 144 14.69 -6.76 17.07
CA ASN A 144 15.61 -5.98 17.88
C ASN A 144 16.81 -5.60 17.00
N TYR A 145 16.87 -4.36 16.56
CA TYR A 145 17.90 -3.83 15.66
C TYR A 145 19.34 -4.09 16.13
N LYS A 146 19.55 -4.26 17.45
CA LYS A 146 20.86 -4.58 18.03
C LYS A 146 21.20 -6.07 18.01
N PHE A 147 20.25 -6.96 17.73
CA PHE A 147 20.42 -8.41 17.84
C PHE A 147 19.71 -9.18 16.73
N ILE A 148 19.81 -8.73 15.48
CA ILE A 148 19.45 -9.60 14.35
C ILE A 148 20.50 -10.71 14.22
N LYS A 149 20.58 -11.57 15.23
CA LYS A 149 21.01 -12.94 15.03
C LYS A 149 19.78 -13.69 14.52
N LYS A 150 19.91 -14.32 13.35
CA LYS A 150 18.89 -15.23 12.81
C LYS A 150 18.24 -16.03 13.95
N GLY A 151 16.96 -15.81 14.21
CA GLY A 151 16.17 -16.64 15.11
C GLY A 151 15.48 -15.97 16.30
N ASN A 152 15.82 -14.73 16.68
CA ASN A 152 15.16 -14.09 17.82
C ASN A 152 14.05 -13.13 17.38
N GLN A 153 13.00 -13.66 16.76
CA GLN A 153 11.75 -12.94 16.52
C GLN A 153 10.80 -13.23 17.68
N LEU A 154 10.43 -12.17 18.40
CA LEU A 154 9.37 -12.27 19.41
C LEU A 154 8.04 -12.09 18.68
N ASN A 155 7.23 -13.14 18.66
CA ASN A 155 5.88 -13.10 18.10
C ASN A 155 4.87 -12.92 19.23
N TYR A 156 4.13 -11.81 19.20
CA TYR A 156 3.03 -11.54 20.12
C TYR A 156 1.71 -11.77 19.36
N PRO A 157 1.07 -12.94 19.51
CA PRO A 157 -0.20 -13.23 18.85
C PRO A 157 -1.34 -12.43 19.47
N LYS A 158 -2.41 -12.25 18.71
CA LYS A 158 -3.68 -11.69 19.18
C LYS A 158 -3.60 -10.27 19.74
N MET A 159 -2.72 -9.44 19.19
CA MET A 159 -2.48 -8.09 19.67
C MET A 159 -3.38 -7.02 19.05
N VAL A 160 -3.92 -7.29 17.86
CA VAL A 160 -4.64 -6.29 17.07
C VAL A 160 -5.92 -6.88 16.52
N SER A 161 -6.99 -6.09 16.57
CA SER A 161 -8.20 -6.30 15.77
C SER A 161 -8.28 -5.23 14.68
N ALA A 162 -8.92 -5.55 13.57
CA ALA A 162 -9.08 -4.63 12.46
C ALA A 162 -10.47 -4.73 11.83
N ILE A 163 -11.03 -3.58 11.45
CA ILE A 163 -12.33 -3.47 10.78
C ILE A 163 -12.20 -2.52 9.60
N THR A 164 -12.56 -2.97 8.41
CA THR A 164 -12.67 -2.07 7.26
C THR A 164 -14.02 -1.34 7.29
N HIS A 165 -13.99 -0.02 7.27
CA HIS A 165 -15.19 0.79 7.33
C HIS A 165 -15.02 2.12 6.58
N SER A 166 -15.94 2.40 5.66
CA SER A 166 -16.04 3.72 4.96
C SER A 166 -14.71 4.24 4.39
N GLY A 167 -13.88 3.38 3.82
CA GLY A 167 -12.58 3.76 3.26
C GLY A 167 -11.43 3.80 4.25
N PHE A 168 -11.60 3.27 5.47
CA PHE A 168 -10.57 3.18 6.52
C PHE A 168 -10.39 1.76 7.03
N LEU A 169 -9.23 1.53 7.63
CA LEU A 169 -8.96 0.40 8.50
C LEU A 169 -8.96 0.89 9.96
N TRP A 170 -9.99 0.58 10.71
CA TRP A 170 -10.00 0.81 12.16
C TRP A 170 -9.24 -0.31 12.86
N VAL A 171 -8.32 0.08 13.74
CA VAL A 171 -7.49 -0.84 14.52
C VAL A 171 -7.65 -0.59 16.02
N SER A 172 -7.62 -1.64 16.83
CA SER A 172 -7.67 -1.60 18.29
C SER A 172 -6.81 -2.70 18.90
#